data_19442b6be2d11324596c4f8f7a976146
#
_entry.id   19442b6be2d11324596c4f8f7a976146
#
_cell.length_a   1.000
_cell.length_b   1.000
_cell.length_c   1.000
_cell.angle_alpha   90.00
_cell.angle_beta   90.00
_cell.angle_gamma   90.00
#
_symmetry.space_group_name_H-M   'P 1'
#
loop_
_entity.id
_entity.type
_entity.pdbx_description
1 polymer ?
#
loop_
_entity_poly.entity_id
_entity_poly.type
_entity_poly.pdbx_seq_one_letter_code
_entity_poly.pdbx_strand_id
1 'polypeptide(L)'
;MWKYECLMVVLSVAALASAQFPRVCVTPEGLRSAECCPSPIPATVDPCGASLGRGECVAIAADSRPHGPQYPHDGTDDRERWPVRFFSRACRCLGNFTGFDCGKCRHGMMGPLCDQPVAVVRRNVMDFNAEERRTFLNVMDQAKRTVHPDIVIATRRFAEVFGPDGNTMQFENITIYNYFVWSHYYSVSKTFLGAGQASFGGVDFSHEGPGFVTWHRYHLMQLEKDMQDMLQDPSFALPYWNFAIGGSTCDICTDDLLGARSNFDMNSISTNSIFAEWRVICESVDDYDTLGTICNSTESSPIRRNPAGNVARPMVQRLPEPQDVVDCLEVNTFDTPPFYSTSSESFRNSIEGYSHPKGPYDPVVRSLHNLAHLFLNGTGGQTHLSPNDPIFVLLHTFTDAIFDEWLRRHPESAVYPVENAPIGHNRGYNMVPFWPPITNAEMFVTAPENLGYSYEVTWPTTPLTLTEIITITVVSALIVVASVFAITTCAVRSKATSHLEGRQPLLGDQYQRYDDDRLGDKSQSVV
;
A
#
# COMPACT_ATOMS: atom_id res chain seq x y z
N MET A 1 10.22 5.76 72.54
CA MET A 1 10.55 4.84 71.43
C MET A 1 9.42 4.92 70.44
N TRP A 2 9.53 5.79 69.47
CA TRP A 2 8.56 5.91 68.36
C TRP A 2 9.15 5.22 67.14
N LYS A 3 8.44 4.19 66.64
CA LYS A 3 8.73 3.53 65.36
C LYS A 3 8.11 4.38 64.24
N TYR A 4 8.94 4.92 63.36
CA TYR A 4 8.51 5.45 62.06
C TYR A 4 8.46 4.27 61.10
N GLU A 5 7.25 3.86 60.70
CA GLU A 5 7.04 3.04 59.53
C GLU A 5 7.10 3.95 58.30
N CYS A 6 8.20 3.82 57.54
CA CYS A 6 8.30 4.39 56.21
C CYS A 6 7.42 3.59 55.25
N LEU A 7 6.27 4.15 54.94
CA LEU A 7 5.43 3.66 53.83
C LEU A 7 6.11 4.07 52.50
N MET A 8 6.87 3.17 51.94
CA MET A 8 7.37 3.33 50.56
C MET A 8 6.18 3.15 49.60
N VAL A 9 5.60 4.27 49.16
CA VAL A 9 4.70 4.30 48.01
C VAL A 9 5.57 4.11 46.80
N VAL A 10 5.60 2.88 46.27
CA VAL A 10 6.15 2.60 44.96
C VAL A 10 5.16 3.19 43.93
N LEU A 11 5.42 4.43 43.52
CA LEU A 11 4.81 4.98 42.31
C LEU A 11 5.39 4.23 41.14
N SER A 12 4.66 3.21 40.66
CA SER A 12 4.87 2.65 39.34
C SER A 12 4.50 3.74 38.34
N VAL A 13 5.51 4.48 37.89
CA VAL A 13 5.36 5.38 36.73
C VAL A 13 5.19 4.50 35.52
N ALA A 14 3.94 4.21 35.18
CA ALA A 14 3.62 3.66 33.88
C ALA A 14 3.97 4.73 32.82
N ALA A 15 5.03 4.49 32.06
CA ALA A 15 5.37 5.32 30.91
C ALA A 15 4.29 5.09 29.85
N LEU A 16 3.56 6.13 29.50
CA LEU A 16 2.43 6.09 28.56
C LEU A 16 2.68 7.08 27.43
N ALA A 17 2.48 6.68 26.19
CA ALA A 17 2.71 7.49 24.99
C ALA A 17 1.40 7.88 24.28
N SER A 18 1.52 8.51 23.18
CA SER A 18 0.56 9.33 22.45
C SER A 18 0.15 8.72 21.13
N ALA A 19 -0.99 9.18 20.60
CA ALA A 19 -1.58 8.67 19.39
C ALA A 19 -2.47 9.72 18.70
N GLN A 20 -2.81 9.48 17.40
CA GLN A 20 -3.79 10.26 16.65
C GLN A 20 -5.12 9.53 16.63
N PHE A 21 -6.18 10.31 16.81
CA PHE A 21 -7.54 9.77 16.92
C PHE A 21 -8.57 10.70 16.30
N PRO A 22 -9.76 10.17 16.01
CA PRO A 22 -10.89 11.01 15.66
C PRO A 22 -11.16 12.05 16.74
N ARG A 23 -11.31 13.30 16.34
CA ARG A 23 -11.59 14.45 17.22
C ARG A 23 -12.74 14.20 18.18
N VAL A 24 -13.78 13.54 17.71
CA VAL A 24 -14.98 13.24 18.52
C VAL A 24 -14.71 12.22 19.64
N CYS A 25 -13.64 11.45 19.55
CA CYS A 25 -13.28 10.43 20.55
C CYS A 25 -12.31 10.94 21.61
N VAL A 26 -11.61 12.06 21.37
CA VAL A 26 -10.61 12.60 22.30
C VAL A 26 -11.20 13.56 23.33
N THR A 27 -12.46 13.37 23.68
CA THR A 27 -13.09 14.05 24.80
C THR A 27 -12.66 13.39 26.12
N PRO A 28 -12.76 14.09 27.26
CA PRO A 28 -12.47 13.49 28.58
C PRO A 28 -13.26 12.20 28.83
N GLU A 29 -14.51 12.14 28.41
CA GLU A 29 -15.37 10.95 28.53
C GLU A 29 -14.88 9.81 27.63
N GLY A 30 -14.61 10.09 26.35
CA GLY A 30 -14.15 9.10 25.37
C GLY A 30 -12.84 8.45 25.81
N LEU A 31 -11.87 9.26 26.24
CA LEU A 31 -10.57 8.74 26.71
C LEU A 31 -10.68 7.95 28.03
N ARG A 32 -11.56 8.37 28.98
CA ARG A 32 -11.76 7.61 30.21
C ARG A 32 -12.53 6.33 30.03
N SER A 33 -13.51 6.31 29.10
CA SER A 33 -14.26 5.10 28.76
C SER A 33 -13.46 4.11 27.90
N ALA A 34 -12.40 4.59 27.24
CA ALA A 34 -11.64 3.86 26.24
C ALA A 34 -12.54 3.29 25.10
N GLU A 35 -13.59 4.04 24.73
CA GLU A 35 -14.51 3.68 23.66
C GLU A 35 -14.56 4.81 22.60
N CYS A 36 -14.37 4.44 21.32
CA CYS A 36 -14.49 5.33 20.18
C CYS A 36 -15.47 4.74 19.17
N CYS A 37 -16.75 4.87 19.48
CA CYS A 37 -17.86 4.40 18.63
C CYS A 37 -18.85 5.53 18.34
N PRO A 38 -18.45 6.61 17.63
CA PRO A 38 -19.33 7.73 17.36
C PRO A 38 -20.45 7.36 16.40
N SER A 39 -21.49 8.20 16.38
CA SER A 39 -22.58 8.10 15.40
C SER A 39 -22.20 8.80 14.09
N PRO A 40 -22.47 8.20 12.91
CA PRO A 40 -22.27 8.85 11.62
C PRO A 40 -23.24 10.02 11.36
N ILE A 41 -24.31 10.11 12.15
CA ILE A 41 -25.29 11.20 12.04
C ILE A 41 -25.13 12.09 13.26
N PRO A 42 -24.71 13.36 13.07
CA PRO A 42 -24.57 14.30 14.18
C PRO A 42 -25.85 14.42 15.03
N ALA A 43 -25.68 14.56 16.34
CA ALA A 43 -26.78 14.68 17.31
C ALA A 43 -27.72 13.47 17.45
N THR A 44 -27.37 12.31 16.87
CA THR A 44 -28.06 11.05 17.13
C THR A 44 -27.25 10.14 18.06
N VAL A 45 -27.94 9.26 18.78
CA VAL A 45 -27.30 8.21 19.60
C VAL A 45 -27.46 6.90 18.85
N ASP A 46 -26.62 6.68 17.84
CA ASP A 46 -26.60 5.47 17.03
C ASP A 46 -25.14 5.07 16.74
N PRO A 47 -24.46 4.42 17.72
CA PRO A 47 -23.06 4.07 17.58
C PRO A 47 -22.76 3.33 16.29
N CYS A 48 -21.80 3.86 15.50
CA CYS A 48 -21.37 3.28 14.21
C CYS A 48 -22.49 3.16 13.16
N GLY A 49 -23.66 3.81 13.34
CA GLY A 49 -24.81 3.65 12.45
C GLY A 49 -25.45 2.26 12.51
N ALA A 50 -25.44 1.63 13.69
CA ALA A 50 -25.92 0.26 13.86
C ALA A 50 -27.40 0.08 13.47
N SER A 51 -28.24 1.06 13.78
CA SER A 51 -29.67 1.03 13.41
C SER A 51 -29.89 1.09 11.89
N LEU A 52 -28.92 1.60 11.14
CA LEU A 52 -28.92 1.69 9.69
C LEU A 52 -28.14 0.55 9.01
N GLY A 53 -27.62 -0.41 9.78
CA GLY A 53 -26.81 -1.51 9.28
C GLY A 53 -25.44 -1.08 8.73
N ARG A 54 -24.90 0.09 9.12
CA ARG A 54 -23.62 0.60 8.63
C ARG A 54 -22.43 0.02 9.35
N GLY A 55 -22.56 -0.30 10.63
CA GLY A 55 -21.48 -0.84 11.45
C GLY A 55 -21.93 -1.23 12.85
N GLU A 56 -20.99 -1.71 13.64
CA GLU A 56 -21.21 -2.10 15.03
C GLU A 56 -20.01 -1.71 15.90
N CYS A 57 -20.27 -1.33 17.16
CA CYS A 57 -19.24 -1.04 18.13
C CYS A 57 -18.70 -2.35 18.73
N VAL A 58 -17.46 -2.69 18.42
CA VAL A 58 -16.85 -3.97 18.83
C VAL A 58 -15.59 -3.79 19.65
N ALA A 59 -15.23 -4.81 20.43
CA ALA A 59 -13.94 -4.86 21.09
C ALA A 59 -12.81 -4.98 20.05
N ILE A 60 -11.74 -4.22 20.24
CA ILE A 60 -10.56 -4.26 19.38
C ILE A 60 -9.72 -5.47 19.78
N ALA A 61 -9.46 -6.35 18.82
CA ALA A 61 -8.55 -7.47 19.00
C ALA A 61 -7.09 -6.99 18.90
N ALA A 62 -6.26 -7.36 19.87
CA ALA A 62 -4.81 -7.18 19.80
C ALA A 62 -4.15 -8.51 19.46
N ASP A 63 -3.20 -8.50 18.52
CA ASP A 63 -2.38 -9.69 18.24
C ASP A 63 -1.48 -9.99 19.44
N SER A 64 -1.57 -11.20 19.96
CA SER A 64 -0.77 -11.71 21.08
C SER A 64 0.23 -12.79 20.68
N ARG A 65 0.37 -13.03 19.38
CA ARG A 65 1.29 -14.04 18.86
C ARG A 65 2.74 -13.61 19.04
N PRO A 66 3.67 -14.57 19.16
CA PRO A 66 5.08 -14.27 19.26
C PRO A 66 5.56 -13.40 18.09
N HIS A 67 6.40 -12.43 18.38
CA HIS A 67 7.15 -11.65 17.40
C HIS A 67 8.62 -12.06 17.39
N GLY A 68 9.33 -11.67 16.34
CA GLY A 68 10.73 -12.03 16.14
C GLY A 68 11.67 -11.41 17.16
N PRO A 69 12.88 -12.01 17.33
CA PRO A 69 13.86 -11.56 18.31
C PRO A 69 14.58 -10.25 17.92
N GLN A 70 14.31 -9.69 16.74
CA GLN A 70 14.95 -8.49 16.22
C GLN A 70 14.74 -7.26 17.11
N TYR A 71 13.66 -7.27 17.87
CA TYR A 71 13.25 -6.18 18.77
C TYR A 71 13.07 -6.70 20.20
N PRO A 72 14.17 -7.05 20.90
CA PRO A 72 14.06 -7.35 22.31
C PRO A 72 13.74 -6.04 23.05
N HIS A 73 12.55 -5.94 23.59
CA HIS A 73 12.17 -4.81 24.43
C HIS A 73 11.36 -5.29 25.63
N ASP A 74 11.19 -4.44 26.62
CA ASP A 74 10.54 -4.75 27.88
C ASP A 74 9.03 -4.50 27.92
N GLY A 75 8.41 -4.21 26.78
CA GLY A 75 6.98 -3.97 26.67
C GLY A 75 6.55 -2.55 27.07
N THR A 76 7.43 -1.58 26.98
CA THR A 76 7.16 -0.18 27.37
C THR A 76 6.76 0.73 26.21
N ASP A 77 6.84 0.26 24.96
CA ASP A 77 6.41 1.03 23.79
C ASP A 77 4.87 1.07 23.70
N ASP A 78 4.29 2.26 23.70
CA ASP A 78 2.83 2.43 23.71
C ASP A 78 2.18 2.12 22.36
N ARG A 79 2.95 2.05 21.29
CA ARG A 79 2.48 1.63 19.97
C ARG A 79 2.21 0.13 19.92
N GLU A 80 2.81 -0.63 20.88
CA GLU A 80 2.51 -2.03 21.00
C GLU A 80 1.05 -2.27 21.34
N ARG A 81 0.49 -3.35 20.79
CA ARG A 81 -0.92 -3.70 20.94
C ARG A 81 -1.84 -2.56 20.51
N TRP A 82 -1.40 -1.77 19.53
CA TRP A 82 -2.19 -0.68 18.94
C TRP A 82 -3.62 -1.13 18.61
N PRO A 83 -4.63 -0.33 18.84
CA PRO A 83 -4.65 0.88 19.68
C PRO A 83 -5.19 0.63 21.09
N VAL A 84 -5.13 -0.62 21.58
CA VAL A 84 -5.87 -1.10 22.79
C VAL A 84 -5.46 -0.37 24.06
N ARG A 85 -4.26 0.22 24.11
CA ARG A 85 -3.84 1.07 25.23
C ARG A 85 -4.66 2.35 25.38
N PHE A 86 -5.31 2.79 24.32
CA PHE A 86 -6.08 4.03 24.24
C PHE A 86 -7.57 3.75 24.15
N PHE A 87 -7.95 2.89 23.24
CA PHE A 87 -9.33 2.52 23.01
C PHE A 87 -9.46 1.01 22.93
N SER A 88 -10.34 0.47 23.76
CA SER A 88 -10.66 -0.96 23.77
C SER A 88 -11.80 -1.34 22.81
N ARG A 89 -12.55 -0.34 22.32
CA ARG A 89 -13.68 -0.52 21.41
C ARG A 89 -13.64 0.53 20.30
N ALA A 90 -14.01 0.07 19.08
CA ALA A 90 -14.12 0.94 17.90
C ALA A 90 -15.25 0.46 16.98
N CYS A 91 -15.62 1.29 16.01
CA CYS A 91 -16.54 0.88 14.96
C CYS A 91 -15.90 -0.12 14.03
N ARG A 92 -16.61 -1.23 13.79
CA ARG A 92 -16.38 -2.15 12.68
C ARG A 92 -17.47 -1.92 11.63
N CYS A 93 -17.09 -1.38 10.48
CA CYS A 93 -18.02 -1.05 9.43
C CYS A 93 -18.44 -2.29 8.63
N LEU A 94 -19.67 -2.28 8.11
CA LEU A 94 -20.27 -3.37 7.37
C LEU A 94 -20.45 -3.00 5.89
N GLY A 95 -20.37 -3.98 5.01
CA GLY A 95 -20.56 -3.80 3.57
C GLY A 95 -19.55 -2.83 2.96
N ASN A 96 -20.04 -1.79 2.28
CA ASN A 96 -19.23 -0.79 1.61
C ASN A 96 -19.02 0.50 2.44
N PHE A 97 -19.39 0.50 3.72
CA PHE A 97 -19.15 1.63 4.62
C PHE A 97 -17.73 1.56 5.20
N THR A 98 -17.18 2.73 5.52
CA THR A 98 -15.85 2.91 6.11
C THR A 98 -15.80 4.19 6.97
N GLY A 99 -14.62 4.49 7.49
CA GLY A 99 -14.39 5.62 8.38
C GLY A 99 -14.56 5.23 9.85
N PHE A 100 -14.20 6.14 10.74
CA PHE A 100 -14.19 5.91 12.18
C PHE A 100 -15.59 5.77 12.81
N ASP A 101 -16.62 6.20 12.10
CA ASP A 101 -18.03 6.18 12.49
C ASP A 101 -18.91 5.37 11.53
N CYS A 102 -18.32 4.79 10.47
CA CYS A 102 -19.03 4.14 9.35
C CYS A 102 -19.94 5.09 8.55
N GLY A 103 -19.57 6.36 8.50
CA GLY A 103 -20.30 7.40 7.78
C GLY A 103 -19.88 7.58 6.32
N LYS A 104 -18.74 7.02 5.91
CA LYS A 104 -18.13 7.22 4.59
C LYS A 104 -18.24 5.95 3.73
N CYS A 105 -18.09 6.09 2.42
CA CYS A 105 -17.98 4.95 1.52
C CYS A 105 -16.51 4.55 1.35
N ARG A 106 -16.26 3.24 1.23
CA ARG A 106 -14.93 2.73 0.88
C ARG A 106 -14.55 3.16 -0.54
N HIS A 107 -13.27 3.03 -0.88
CA HIS A 107 -12.79 3.27 -2.25
C HIS A 107 -13.61 2.48 -3.27
N GLY A 108 -13.77 3.06 -4.45
CA GLY A 108 -14.55 2.46 -5.52
C GLY A 108 -16.07 2.48 -5.33
N MET A 109 -16.57 3.10 -4.24
CA MET A 109 -17.99 3.18 -3.94
C MET A 109 -18.40 4.61 -3.61
N MET A 110 -19.65 4.98 -3.98
CA MET A 110 -20.24 6.30 -3.73
C MET A 110 -21.74 6.20 -3.46
N GLY A 111 -22.35 7.33 -3.18
CA GLY A 111 -23.78 7.46 -2.89
C GLY A 111 -24.14 7.28 -1.42
N PRO A 112 -25.35 7.61 -0.98
CA PRO A 112 -25.75 7.60 0.43
C PRO A 112 -25.80 6.20 1.05
N LEU A 113 -25.93 5.15 0.23
CA LEU A 113 -25.92 3.75 0.65
C LEU A 113 -24.63 3.03 0.28
N CYS A 114 -23.65 3.76 -0.28
CA CYS A 114 -22.38 3.21 -0.75
C CYS A 114 -22.56 2.00 -1.71
N ASP A 115 -23.55 2.06 -2.57
CA ASP A 115 -23.97 1.00 -3.49
C ASP A 115 -23.69 1.32 -4.97
N GLN A 116 -23.18 2.51 -5.26
CA GLN A 116 -22.86 2.95 -6.61
C GLN A 116 -21.34 2.80 -6.83
N PRO A 117 -20.90 1.98 -7.81
CA PRO A 117 -19.48 1.84 -8.10
C PRO A 117 -18.94 3.09 -8.80
N VAL A 118 -17.70 3.45 -8.50
CA VAL A 118 -16.93 4.51 -9.15
C VAL A 118 -15.52 3.97 -9.46
N ALA A 119 -15.02 4.27 -10.66
CA ALA A 119 -13.68 3.84 -11.05
C ALA A 119 -12.62 4.74 -10.38
N VAL A 120 -11.67 4.11 -9.68
CA VAL A 120 -10.47 4.75 -9.14
C VAL A 120 -9.28 4.08 -9.82
N VAL A 121 -8.65 4.78 -10.78
CA VAL A 121 -7.56 4.23 -11.60
C VAL A 121 -6.31 5.06 -11.42
N ARG A 122 -5.29 4.46 -10.83
CA ARG A 122 -3.97 5.06 -10.61
C ARG A 122 -3.12 4.92 -11.87
N ARG A 123 -2.77 6.07 -12.46
CA ARG A 123 -2.06 6.18 -13.74
C ARG A 123 -0.64 6.70 -13.54
N ASN A 124 0.23 6.48 -14.51
CA ASN A 124 1.56 7.10 -14.49
C ASN A 124 1.43 8.62 -14.63
N VAL A 125 2.06 9.36 -13.72
CA VAL A 125 2.05 10.83 -13.75
C VAL A 125 2.68 11.38 -15.03
N MET A 126 3.56 10.62 -15.66
CA MET A 126 4.19 11.00 -16.94
C MET A 126 3.20 11.01 -18.10
N ASP A 127 2.11 10.23 -18.02
CA ASP A 127 1.04 10.17 -19.03
C ASP A 127 -0.01 11.28 -18.84
N PHE A 128 0.10 12.07 -17.78
CA PHE A 128 -0.79 13.20 -17.52
C PHE A 128 -0.55 14.33 -18.52
N ASN A 129 -1.62 14.86 -19.09
CA ASN A 129 -1.56 16.11 -19.83
C ASN A 129 -1.33 17.32 -18.88
N ALA A 130 -1.10 18.49 -19.44
CA ALA A 130 -0.77 19.69 -18.65
C ALA A 130 -1.90 20.12 -17.68
N GLU A 131 -3.15 19.83 -17.98
CA GLU A 131 -4.29 20.14 -17.11
C GLU A 131 -4.37 19.14 -15.96
N GLU A 132 -4.24 17.84 -16.24
CA GLU A 132 -4.22 16.78 -15.22
C GLU A 132 -3.05 16.99 -14.23
N ARG A 133 -1.85 17.32 -14.73
CA ARG A 133 -0.69 17.66 -13.88
C ARG A 133 -1.02 18.81 -12.95
N ARG A 134 -1.51 19.91 -13.49
CA ARG A 134 -1.84 21.10 -12.70
C ARG A 134 -2.94 20.81 -11.67
N THR A 135 -3.96 20.04 -12.03
CA THR A 135 -5.01 19.62 -11.11
C THR A 135 -4.42 18.81 -9.96
N PHE A 136 -3.60 17.79 -10.25
CA PHE A 136 -2.95 16.98 -9.24
C PHE A 136 -2.08 17.82 -8.29
N LEU A 137 -1.23 18.72 -8.82
CA LEU A 137 -0.38 19.60 -8.03
C LEU A 137 -1.20 20.52 -7.10
N ASN A 138 -2.31 21.06 -7.60
CA ASN A 138 -3.20 21.91 -6.81
C ASN A 138 -3.88 21.12 -5.69
N VAL A 139 -4.28 19.87 -5.93
CA VAL A 139 -4.86 18.98 -4.91
C VAL A 139 -3.85 18.70 -3.79
N MET A 140 -2.61 18.41 -4.16
CA MET A 140 -1.51 18.23 -3.20
C MET A 140 -1.31 19.47 -2.32
N ASP A 141 -1.21 20.66 -2.94
CA ASP A 141 -1.03 21.92 -2.22
C ASP A 141 -2.26 22.27 -1.35
N GLN A 142 -3.46 21.98 -1.82
CA GLN A 142 -4.67 22.15 -1.03
C GLN A 142 -4.67 21.22 0.20
N ALA A 143 -4.27 19.95 0.05
CA ALA A 143 -4.15 19.02 1.17
C ALA A 143 -3.09 19.45 2.20
N LYS A 144 -1.98 20.08 1.73
CA LYS A 144 -0.95 20.66 2.61
C LYS A 144 -1.49 21.80 3.48
N ARG A 145 -2.49 22.54 2.99
CA ARG A 145 -3.05 23.74 3.66
C ARG A 145 -4.37 23.50 4.38
N THR A 146 -5.08 22.42 4.06
CA THR A 146 -6.39 22.12 4.62
C THR A 146 -6.25 21.36 5.94
N VAL A 147 -6.77 21.91 7.03
CA VAL A 147 -6.84 21.22 8.32
C VAL A 147 -7.69 19.97 8.19
N HIS A 148 -7.18 18.84 8.70
CA HIS A 148 -7.92 17.58 8.68
C HIS A 148 -9.21 17.72 9.51
N PRO A 149 -10.38 17.43 8.91
CA PRO A 149 -11.66 17.68 9.57
C PRO A 149 -11.88 16.77 10.77
N ASP A 150 -11.46 15.53 10.66
CA ASP A 150 -11.81 14.47 11.59
C ASP A 150 -10.71 14.11 12.58
N ILE A 151 -9.43 14.28 12.23
CA ILE A 151 -8.29 13.77 13.00
C ILE A 151 -7.56 14.91 13.74
N VAL A 152 -7.12 14.60 14.93
CA VAL A 152 -6.17 15.40 15.72
C VAL A 152 -5.00 14.52 16.13
N ILE A 153 -3.83 15.12 16.33
CA ILE A 153 -2.63 14.42 16.80
C ILE A 153 -2.36 14.74 18.27
N ALA A 154 -1.89 13.75 19.00
CA ALA A 154 -1.36 13.97 20.34
C ALA A 154 0.10 14.41 20.24
N THR A 155 0.45 15.48 20.93
CA THR A 155 1.80 16.04 20.97
C THR A 155 2.53 15.72 22.28
N ARG A 156 1.84 15.01 23.17
CA ARG A 156 2.33 14.59 24.50
C ARG A 156 2.07 13.11 24.71
N ARG A 157 2.82 12.50 25.59
CA ARG A 157 2.57 11.12 26.04
C ARG A 157 1.15 10.99 26.62
N PHE A 158 0.56 9.82 26.50
CA PHE A 158 -0.82 9.59 26.94
C PHE A 158 -1.06 9.98 28.41
N ALA A 159 -0.10 9.73 29.31
CA ALA A 159 -0.17 10.18 30.71
C ALA A 159 -0.26 11.71 30.85
N GLU A 160 0.19 12.46 29.86
CA GLU A 160 0.20 13.91 29.83
C GLU A 160 -0.92 14.49 28.94
N VAL A 161 -1.71 13.64 28.31
CA VAL A 161 -2.78 14.05 27.38
C VAL A 161 -3.82 14.95 28.04
N PHE A 162 -4.08 14.72 29.31
CA PHE A 162 -4.99 15.56 30.13
C PHE A 162 -4.33 16.82 30.68
N GLY A 163 -3.06 17.07 30.37
CA GLY A 163 -2.31 18.21 30.91
C GLY A 163 -2.06 18.19 32.42
N PRO A 164 -1.37 19.22 32.94
CA PRO A 164 -1.02 19.28 34.35
C PRO A 164 -2.23 19.38 35.30
N ASP A 165 -3.33 19.93 34.82
CA ASP A 165 -4.59 20.08 35.55
C ASP A 165 -5.51 18.85 35.48
N GLY A 166 -5.12 17.83 34.73
CA GLY A 166 -5.88 16.60 34.49
C GLY A 166 -7.14 16.78 33.64
N ASN A 167 -7.32 17.93 33.00
CA ASN A 167 -8.53 18.23 32.20
C ASN A 167 -8.25 18.93 30.86
N THR A 168 -7.11 19.58 30.71
CA THR A 168 -6.76 20.27 29.47
C THR A 168 -6.19 19.26 28.44
N MET A 169 -6.93 19.05 27.38
CA MET A 169 -6.52 18.08 26.34
C MET A 169 -5.28 18.55 25.59
N GLN A 170 -4.32 17.67 25.43
CA GLN A 170 -3.04 17.91 24.74
C GLN A 170 -3.07 17.38 23.28
N PHE A 171 -4.11 17.78 22.53
CA PHE A 171 -4.27 17.44 21.12
C PHE A 171 -4.20 18.69 20.26
N GLU A 172 -3.59 18.57 19.09
CA GLU A 172 -3.45 19.65 18.12
C GLU A 172 -4.09 19.30 16.78
N ASN A 173 -4.52 20.34 16.07
CA ASN A 173 -4.97 20.20 14.68
C ASN A 173 -3.76 19.95 13.79
N ILE A 174 -3.99 19.20 12.73
CA ILE A 174 -2.99 18.94 11.70
C ILE A 174 -3.65 19.09 10.32
N THR A 175 -2.89 19.44 9.28
CA THR A 175 -3.40 19.46 7.91
C THR A 175 -3.42 18.04 7.33
N ILE A 176 -4.21 17.83 6.28
CA ILE A 176 -4.38 16.51 5.64
C ILE A 176 -3.00 15.93 5.23
N TYR A 177 -2.19 16.70 4.50
CA TYR A 177 -0.89 16.20 4.07
C TYR A 177 0.11 16.07 5.23
N ASN A 178 0.10 17.00 6.19
CA ASN A 178 0.97 16.89 7.37
C ASN A 178 0.57 15.69 8.25
N TYR A 179 -0.71 15.30 8.29
CA TYR A 179 -1.12 14.05 8.96
C TYR A 179 -0.53 12.81 8.28
N PHE A 180 -0.51 12.78 6.95
CA PHE A 180 0.18 11.74 6.18
C PHE A 180 1.67 11.66 6.54
N VAL A 181 2.37 12.80 6.61
CA VAL A 181 3.79 12.85 7.03
C VAL A 181 3.95 12.38 8.49
N TRP A 182 3.10 12.89 9.37
CA TRP A 182 3.18 12.62 10.80
C TRP A 182 2.90 11.15 11.14
N SER A 183 1.96 10.50 10.48
CA SER A 183 1.65 9.08 10.70
C SER A 183 2.84 8.18 10.34
N HIS A 184 3.56 8.52 9.27
CA HIS A 184 4.79 7.82 8.91
C HIS A 184 5.89 8.05 9.97
N TYR A 185 6.14 9.32 10.34
CA TYR A 185 7.08 9.63 11.42
C TYR A 185 6.76 8.85 12.70
N TYR A 186 5.50 8.80 13.09
CA TYR A 186 5.07 8.10 14.30
C TYR A 186 5.30 6.60 14.23
N SER A 187 5.14 5.98 13.06
CA SER A 187 5.38 4.54 12.88
C SER A 187 6.86 4.15 12.98
N VAL A 188 7.78 5.05 12.60
CA VAL A 188 9.23 4.79 12.55
C VAL A 188 10.02 5.46 13.66
N SER A 189 9.39 6.35 14.44
CA SER A 189 10.11 7.08 15.49
C SER A 189 10.70 6.11 16.51
N LYS A 190 11.97 6.28 16.80
CA LYS A 190 12.77 5.26 17.45
C LYS A 190 12.35 4.92 18.86
N THR A 191 11.58 5.74 19.58
CA THR A 191 11.36 5.35 20.94
C THR A 191 10.22 6.04 21.64
N PHE A 192 9.36 5.23 22.13
CA PHE A 192 8.54 5.48 23.27
C PHE A 192 8.91 4.55 24.45
N LEU A 193 10.07 3.94 24.41
CA LEU A 193 10.64 3.11 25.46
C LEU A 193 11.16 4.04 26.57
N GLY A 194 10.63 4.08 27.73
CA GLY A 194 10.89 4.95 28.86
C GLY A 194 12.27 5.62 28.98
N ALA A 195 12.35 6.71 29.73
CA ALA A 195 13.58 7.50 29.90
C ALA A 195 14.75 6.64 30.43
N GLY A 196 15.91 6.71 29.77
CA GLY A 196 17.14 6.05 30.21
C GLY A 196 17.42 4.70 29.55
N GLN A 197 16.60 4.22 28.65
CA GLN A 197 16.90 3.04 27.84
C GLN A 197 17.84 3.48 26.69
N ALA A 198 19.13 3.27 26.85
CA ALA A 198 20.11 3.56 25.83
C ALA A 198 19.94 2.60 24.63
N SER A 199 19.82 3.16 23.44
CA SER A 199 20.11 2.54 22.14
C SER A 199 19.51 1.15 21.89
N PHE A 200 18.21 0.99 21.98
CA PHE A 200 17.58 0.00 21.12
C PHE A 200 17.43 0.62 19.72
N GLY A 201 17.83 -0.10 18.70
CA GLY A 201 17.39 0.22 17.33
C GLY A 201 15.87 0.37 17.39
N GLY A 202 15.33 1.49 16.89
CA GLY A 202 13.94 1.81 17.11
C GLY A 202 12.99 0.71 16.64
N VAL A 203 11.84 0.63 17.29
CA VAL A 203 10.77 -0.25 16.80
C VAL A 203 10.14 0.44 15.59
N ASP A 204 10.41 -0.08 14.41
CA ASP A 204 9.80 0.37 13.16
C ASP A 204 8.59 -0.51 12.85
N PHE A 205 7.41 0.09 12.75
CA PHE A 205 6.14 -0.60 12.49
C PHE A 205 5.77 -0.62 11.01
N SER A 206 6.57 0.01 10.14
CA SER A 206 6.26 0.20 8.72
C SER A 206 7.38 -0.24 7.76
N HIS A 207 8.60 -0.54 8.25
CA HIS A 207 9.73 -0.95 7.42
C HIS A 207 10.40 -2.21 7.95
N GLU A 208 11.34 -2.73 7.16
CA GLU A 208 12.21 -3.85 7.49
C GLU A 208 11.51 -5.18 7.80
N GLY A 209 10.21 -5.29 7.52
CA GLY A 209 9.42 -6.49 7.80
C GLY A 209 8.19 -6.62 6.89
N PRO A 210 7.43 -7.71 7.02
CA PRO A 210 6.26 -8.00 6.17
C PRO A 210 5.23 -6.87 6.08
N GLY A 211 5.11 -6.08 7.14
CA GLY A 211 4.22 -4.92 7.19
C GLY A 211 4.58 -3.79 6.22
N PHE A 212 5.78 -3.78 5.65
CA PHE A 212 6.19 -2.72 4.73
C PHE A 212 5.15 -2.48 3.63
N VAL A 213 4.77 -3.51 2.89
CA VAL A 213 3.85 -3.35 1.75
C VAL A 213 2.41 -3.09 2.18
N THR A 214 1.93 -3.70 3.25
CA THR A 214 0.56 -3.54 3.74
C THR A 214 0.34 -2.20 4.42
N TRP A 215 1.32 -1.74 5.18
CA TRP A 215 1.30 -0.46 5.87
C TRP A 215 1.27 0.72 4.88
N HIS A 216 2.20 0.75 3.93
CA HIS A 216 2.29 1.84 2.94
C HIS A 216 1.10 1.84 1.98
N ARG A 217 0.55 0.67 1.63
CA ARG A 217 -0.71 0.56 0.89
C ARG A 217 -1.84 1.29 1.60
N TYR A 218 -2.05 1.01 2.87
CA TYR A 218 -3.14 1.65 3.62
C TYR A 218 -2.86 3.14 3.88
N HIS A 219 -1.62 3.51 4.10
CA HIS A 219 -1.18 4.89 4.25
C HIS A 219 -1.55 5.74 3.01
N LEU A 220 -1.28 5.22 1.81
CA LEU A 220 -1.70 5.85 0.55
C LEU A 220 -3.22 5.90 0.41
N MET A 221 -3.92 4.82 0.75
CA MET A 221 -5.38 4.77 0.68
C MET A 221 -6.03 5.81 1.58
N GLN A 222 -5.50 6.03 2.79
CA GLN A 222 -6.01 7.09 3.66
C GLN A 222 -5.82 8.47 3.05
N LEU A 223 -4.63 8.80 2.55
CA LEU A 223 -4.40 10.09 1.89
C LEU A 223 -5.32 10.29 0.69
N GLU A 224 -5.44 9.27 -0.17
CA GLU A 224 -6.33 9.31 -1.33
C GLU A 224 -7.78 9.55 -0.92
N LYS A 225 -8.24 8.87 0.12
CA LYS A 225 -9.60 9.05 0.65
C LYS A 225 -9.82 10.43 1.23
N ASP A 226 -8.88 10.97 1.98
CA ASP A 226 -8.96 12.33 2.53
C ASP A 226 -8.96 13.38 1.41
N MET A 227 -8.20 13.18 0.33
CA MET A 227 -8.24 14.02 -0.85
C MET A 227 -9.57 13.91 -1.60
N GLN A 228 -10.10 12.70 -1.79
CA GLN A 228 -11.44 12.48 -2.37
C GLN A 228 -12.52 13.22 -1.56
N ASP A 229 -12.48 13.12 -0.25
CA ASP A 229 -13.43 13.79 0.64
C ASP A 229 -13.27 15.32 0.61
N MET A 230 -12.04 15.82 0.57
CA MET A 230 -11.73 17.26 0.43
C MET A 230 -12.25 17.83 -0.89
N LEU A 231 -12.12 17.09 -1.98
CA LEU A 231 -12.56 17.48 -3.32
C LEU A 231 -14.06 17.22 -3.56
N GLN A 232 -14.70 16.40 -2.73
CA GLN A 232 -16.02 15.81 -2.99
C GLN A 232 -16.07 15.06 -4.34
N ASP A 233 -14.93 14.45 -4.70
CA ASP A 233 -14.75 13.66 -5.91
C ASP A 233 -14.24 12.26 -5.57
N PRO A 234 -15.11 11.25 -5.50
CA PRO A 234 -14.72 9.88 -5.18
C PRO A 234 -13.94 9.17 -6.31
N SER A 235 -13.82 9.79 -7.49
CA SER A 235 -13.03 9.26 -8.61
C SER A 235 -11.56 9.71 -8.61
N PHE A 236 -11.20 10.68 -7.76
CA PHE A 236 -9.81 11.12 -7.66
C PHE A 236 -8.91 9.95 -7.28
N ALA A 237 -7.79 9.80 -8.00
CA ALA A 237 -6.80 8.75 -7.78
C ALA A 237 -5.39 9.35 -7.71
N LEU A 238 -4.57 8.82 -6.81
CA LEU A 238 -3.15 9.16 -6.72
C LEU A 238 -2.41 8.61 -7.95
N PRO A 239 -1.61 9.41 -8.65
CA PRO A 239 -0.77 8.89 -9.72
C PRO A 239 0.45 8.16 -9.15
N TYR A 240 1.07 7.31 -9.97
CA TYR A 240 2.35 6.71 -9.64
C TYR A 240 3.49 7.28 -10.49
N TRP A 241 4.70 7.17 -9.99
CA TRP A 241 5.94 7.37 -10.71
C TRP A 241 6.65 6.04 -10.94
N ASN A 242 6.77 5.63 -12.20
CA ASN A 242 7.63 4.50 -12.53
C ASN A 242 9.09 4.91 -12.36
N PHE A 243 9.65 4.67 -11.19
CA PHE A 243 11.04 4.99 -10.88
C PHE A 243 12.06 3.99 -11.46
N ALA A 244 11.62 2.87 -12.00
CA ALA A 244 12.49 1.84 -12.57
C ALA A 244 12.79 2.14 -14.06
N ILE A 245 13.38 3.30 -14.31
CA ILE A 245 13.76 3.78 -15.66
C ILE A 245 15.26 3.73 -15.91
N GLY A 246 16.04 3.44 -14.86
CA GLY A 246 17.50 3.48 -14.91
C GLY A 246 18.07 4.90 -15.05
N GLY A 247 19.39 4.94 -15.18
CA GLY A 247 20.10 6.20 -15.37
C GLY A 247 20.18 7.08 -14.13
N SER A 248 20.63 8.33 -14.31
CA SER A 248 20.89 9.28 -13.23
C SER A 248 20.02 10.55 -13.31
N THR A 249 18.94 10.50 -14.08
CA THR A 249 18.03 11.62 -14.27
C THR A 249 16.70 11.37 -13.57
N CYS A 250 16.23 12.35 -12.79
CA CYS A 250 14.89 12.35 -12.22
C CYS A 250 13.94 13.01 -13.23
N ASP A 251 13.17 12.22 -13.95
CA ASP A 251 12.28 12.68 -15.03
C ASP A 251 11.07 13.48 -14.53
N ILE A 252 10.62 13.21 -13.29
CA ILE A 252 9.52 13.97 -12.63
C ILE A 252 10.00 15.22 -11.88
N CYS A 253 11.32 15.43 -11.76
CA CYS A 253 11.90 16.60 -11.09
C CYS A 253 11.91 17.81 -12.03
N THR A 254 10.76 18.25 -12.49
CA THR A 254 10.54 19.41 -13.37
C THR A 254 9.60 20.40 -12.71
N ASP A 255 9.64 21.69 -13.10
CA ASP A 255 8.83 22.73 -12.46
C ASP A 255 7.32 22.59 -12.75
N ASP A 256 6.96 21.88 -13.81
CA ASP A 256 5.58 21.53 -14.16
C ASP A 256 5.08 20.23 -13.49
N LEU A 257 5.95 19.58 -12.69
CA LEU A 257 5.62 18.42 -11.87
C LEU A 257 6.12 18.61 -10.42
N LEU A 258 7.08 17.82 -9.97
CA LEU A 258 7.47 17.75 -8.55
C LEU A 258 8.58 18.77 -8.17
N GLY A 259 8.94 19.67 -9.05
CA GLY A 259 9.93 20.72 -8.84
C GLY A 259 11.32 20.36 -9.35
N ALA A 260 11.85 21.19 -10.24
CA ALA A 260 13.22 21.10 -10.73
C ALA A 260 14.23 21.46 -9.63
N ARG A 261 15.49 21.13 -9.88
CA ARG A 261 16.61 21.60 -9.06
C ARG A 261 16.77 23.10 -9.19
N SER A 262 16.99 23.79 -8.08
CA SER A 262 17.29 25.21 -8.09
C SER A 262 18.64 25.50 -8.77
N ASN A 263 18.70 26.58 -9.56
CA ASN A 263 19.93 27.04 -10.16
C ASN A 263 20.89 27.73 -9.15
N PHE A 264 20.39 28.07 -7.96
CA PHE A 264 21.16 28.80 -6.92
C PHE A 264 21.68 27.86 -5.82
N ASP A 265 20.93 26.80 -5.53
CA ASP A 265 21.29 25.78 -4.53
C ASP A 265 20.90 24.41 -5.04
N MET A 266 21.89 23.57 -5.32
CA MET A 266 21.68 22.21 -5.86
C MET A 266 20.86 21.28 -4.94
N ASN A 267 20.74 21.63 -3.66
CA ASN A 267 19.97 20.85 -2.69
C ASN A 267 18.55 21.38 -2.48
N SER A 268 18.14 22.40 -3.23
CA SER A 268 16.84 23.05 -3.09
C SER A 268 15.99 22.87 -4.34
N ILE A 269 14.68 22.93 -4.16
CA ILE A 269 13.70 22.94 -5.25
C ILE A 269 13.67 24.35 -5.88
N SER A 270 13.49 24.42 -7.19
CA SER A 270 13.32 25.66 -7.95
C SER A 270 12.15 26.49 -7.42
N THR A 271 12.36 27.80 -7.30
CA THR A 271 11.31 28.74 -6.87
C THR A 271 10.12 28.86 -7.83
N ASN A 272 10.21 28.26 -9.02
CA ASN A 272 9.10 28.21 -9.97
C ASN A 272 8.13 27.05 -9.63
N SER A 273 8.54 26.14 -8.78
CA SER A 273 7.70 25.03 -8.35
C SER A 273 6.80 25.44 -7.18
N ILE A 274 5.55 24.97 -7.18
CA ILE A 274 4.61 25.12 -6.07
C ILE A 274 5.19 24.53 -4.75
N PHE A 275 6.02 23.51 -4.84
CA PHE A 275 6.63 22.83 -3.68
C PHE A 275 7.80 23.60 -3.06
N ALA A 276 8.28 24.69 -3.67
CA ALA A 276 9.28 25.56 -3.07
C ALA A 276 8.82 26.23 -1.77
N GLU A 277 7.50 26.43 -1.64
CA GLU A 277 6.88 27.02 -0.45
C GLU A 277 6.55 25.99 0.65
N TRP A 278 6.66 24.70 0.34
CA TRP A 278 6.38 23.65 1.32
C TRP A 278 7.47 23.61 2.39
N ARG A 279 7.01 23.42 3.63
CA ARG A 279 7.89 23.30 4.80
C ARG A 279 7.81 21.90 5.38
N VAL A 280 8.96 21.43 5.84
CA VAL A 280 9.15 20.12 6.48
C VAL A 280 8.59 20.17 7.90
N ILE A 281 7.92 19.11 8.31
CA ILE A 281 7.58 18.84 9.71
C ILE A 281 8.40 17.67 10.23
N CYS A 282 8.52 17.56 11.56
CA CYS A 282 9.24 16.47 12.22
C CYS A 282 10.72 16.36 11.83
N GLU A 283 11.36 17.51 11.56
CA GLU A 283 12.75 17.57 11.06
C GLU A 283 13.78 17.32 12.16
N SER A 284 13.45 17.57 13.40
CA SER A 284 14.40 17.47 14.51
C SER A 284 14.89 16.03 14.66
N VAL A 285 16.21 15.85 14.56
CA VAL A 285 16.87 14.57 14.85
C VAL A 285 16.72 14.22 16.33
N ASP A 286 16.74 15.22 17.21
CA ASP A 286 16.55 15.04 18.63
C ASP A 286 15.13 14.53 18.91
N ASP A 287 14.11 15.05 18.23
CA ASP A 287 12.74 14.58 18.33
C ASP A 287 12.62 13.13 17.84
N TYR A 288 13.30 12.80 16.74
CA TYR A 288 13.29 11.45 16.20
C TYR A 288 14.04 10.45 17.07
N ASP A 289 15.20 10.84 17.59
CA ASP A 289 16.09 9.95 18.35
C ASP A 289 15.84 9.98 19.86
N THR A 290 15.10 10.98 20.38
CA THR A 290 14.85 11.16 21.81
C THR A 290 13.64 10.37 22.27
N LEU A 291 13.81 9.61 23.33
CA LEU A 291 12.77 8.81 23.97
C LEU A 291 11.57 9.68 24.39
N GLY A 292 10.39 9.34 23.83
CA GLY A 292 9.13 9.96 24.18
C GLY A 292 8.92 11.38 23.67
N THR A 293 9.79 11.88 22.79
CA THR A 293 9.55 13.13 22.07
C THR A 293 8.65 12.87 20.87
N ILE A 294 7.63 13.69 20.71
CA ILE A 294 6.65 13.57 19.65
C ILE A 294 6.63 14.87 18.88
N CYS A 295 6.78 14.76 17.57
CA CYS A 295 6.63 15.87 16.67
C CYS A 295 5.25 16.53 16.82
N ASN A 296 5.21 17.84 16.95
CA ASN A 296 3.98 18.63 17.07
C ASN A 296 3.51 19.23 15.73
N SER A 297 3.97 18.67 14.59
CA SER A 297 3.69 19.16 13.23
C SER A 297 4.08 20.61 12.93
N THR A 298 4.93 21.25 13.75
CA THR A 298 5.45 22.58 13.45
C THR A 298 6.31 22.54 12.19
N GLU A 299 6.00 23.41 11.25
CA GLU A 299 6.75 23.55 10.02
C GLU A 299 8.07 24.28 10.23
N SER A 300 9.15 23.79 9.61
CA SER A 300 10.53 24.30 9.80
C SER A 300 11.18 24.71 8.48
N SER A 301 12.07 23.90 7.94
CA SER A 301 12.88 24.20 6.75
C SER A 301 12.14 23.86 5.45
N PRO A 302 12.62 24.37 4.29
CA PRO A 302 12.12 23.93 3.00
C PRO A 302 12.56 22.49 2.70
N ILE A 303 11.85 21.82 1.78
CA ILE A 303 12.22 20.51 1.26
C ILE A 303 13.60 20.59 0.60
N ARG A 304 14.46 19.62 0.92
CA ARG A 304 15.79 19.45 0.34
C ARG A 304 15.79 18.24 -0.59
N ARG A 305 16.24 18.43 -1.83
CA ARG A 305 16.32 17.35 -2.83
C ARG A 305 17.53 17.57 -3.73
N ASN A 306 18.33 16.51 -3.92
CA ASN A 306 19.46 16.54 -4.84
C ASN A 306 19.64 15.16 -5.51
N PRO A 307 18.79 14.83 -6.51
CA PRO A 307 18.85 13.54 -7.20
C PRO A 307 20.24 13.27 -7.76
N ALA A 308 20.73 12.04 -7.60
CA ALA A 308 22.08 11.58 -7.95
C ALA A 308 23.21 12.37 -7.27
N GLY A 309 22.92 13.21 -6.27
CA GLY A 309 23.92 14.09 -5.65
C GLY A 309 24.77 13.46 -4.54
N ASN A 310 24.55 12.19 -4.19
CA ASN A 310 25.30 11.53 -3.13
C ASN A 310 26.66 11.01 -3.63
N VAL A 311 27.65 11.91 -3.68
CA VAL A 311 29.01 11.59 -4.16
C VAL A 311 29.76 10.58 -3.26
N ALA A 312 29.35 10.46 -2.00
CA ALA A 312 29.97 9.50 -1.06
C ALA A 312 29.50 8.06 -1.33
N ARG A 313 28.39 7.89 -2.04
CA ARG A 313 27.81 6.57 -2.37
C ARG A 313 27.45 6.51 -3.86
N PRO A 314 28.43 6.29 -4.76
CA PRO A 314 28.18 6.28 -6.21
C PRO A 314 27.11 5.29 -6.67
N MET A 315 26.94 4.16 -5.96
CA MET A 315 25.95 3.14 -6.29
C MET A 315 24.49 3.62 -6.18
N VAL A 316 24.22 4.65 -5.37
CA VAL A 316 22.88 5.23 -5.22
C VAL A 316 22.64 6.45 -6.12
N GLN A 317 23.54 6.73 -7.06
CA GLN A 317 23.40 7.83 -8.03
C GLN A 317 22.62 7.43 -9.30
N ARG A 318 22.03 6.26 -9.31
CA ARG A 318 21.22 5.73 -10.41
C ARG A 318 19.89 5.22 -9.87
N LEU A 319 18.86 5.33 -10.71
CA LEU A 319 17.55 4.72 -10.46
C LEU A 319 17.60 3.21 -10.75
N PRO A 320 16.69 2.43 -10.17
CA PRO A 320 16.47 1.04 -10.54
C PRO A 320 16.22 0.87 -12.03
N GLU A 321 16.65 -0.25 -12.58
CA GLU A 321 16.42 -0.60 -13.99
C GLU A 321 15.07 -1.37 -14.14
N PRO A 322 14.45 -1.37 -15.32
CA PRO A 322 13.22 -2.15 -15.55
C PRO A 322 13.39 -3.63 -15.23
N GLN A 323 14.60 -4.18 -15.40
CA GLN A 323 14.90 -5.58 -15.10
C GLN A 323 14.80 -5.89 -13.59
N ASP A 324 15.09 -4.91 -12.71
CA ASP A 324 14.95 -5.10 -11.26
C ASP A 324 13.49 -5.37 -10.86
N VAL A 325 12.53 -4.73 -11.56
CA VAL A 325 11.09 -4.99 -11.37
C VAL A 325 10.70 -6.38 -11.86
N VAL A 326 11.19 -6.78 -13.05
CA VAL A 326 10.95 -8.13 -13.59
C VAL A 326 11.47 -9.18 -12.62
N ASP A 327 12.70 -9.04 -12.20
CA ASP A 327 13.36 -9.98 -11.29
C ASP A 327 12.65 -10.05 -9.92
N CYS A 328 12.17 -8.92 -9.41
CA CYS A 328 11.39 -8.86 -8.19
C CYS A 328 10.04 -9.58 -8.32
N LEU A 329 9.34 -9.38 -9.43
CA LEU A 329 8.05 -10.02 -9.72
C LEU A 329 8.17 -11.54 -9.96
N GLU A 330 9.37 -12.06 -10.25
CA GLU A 330 9.66 -13.49 -10.39
C GLU A 330 9.93 -14.20 -9.06
N VAL A 331 10.12 -13.46 -7.95
CA VAL A 331 10.32 -14.08 -6.62
C VAL A 331 9.05 -14.78 -6.17
N ASN A 332 9.12 -16.10 -5.95
CA ASN A 332 7.93 -16.91 -5.67
C ASN A 332 7.44 -16.87 -4.21
N THR A 333 8.25 -16.38 -3.27
CA THR A 333 7.93 -16.39 -1.85
C THR A 333 7.71 -14.97 -1.36
N PHE A 334 6.61 -14.72 -0.63
CA PHE A 334 6.33 -13.39 -0.10
C PHE A 334 7.43 -12.90 0.84
N ASP A 335 7.71 -13.66 1.89
CA ASP A 335 8.80 -13.36 2.82
C ASP A 335 9.33 -14.64 3.47
N THR A 336 10.56 -14.60 3.95
CA THR A 336 11.28 -15.74 4.55
C THR A 336 11.81 -15.36 5.94
N PRO A 337 11.94 -16.34 6.86
CA PRO A 337 12.61 -16.08 8.13
C PRO A 337 14.03 -15.49 7.93
N PRO A 338 14.42 -14.51 8.74
CA PRO A 338 13.78 -14.05 9.97
C PRO A 338 12.67 -13.00 9.77
N PHE A 339 12.11 -12.84 8.56
CA PHE A 339 11.10 -11.84 8.21
C PHE A 339 11.57 -10.40 8.46
N TYR A 340 12.83 -10.12 8.16
CA TYR A 340 13.51 -8.87 8.44
C TYR A 340 14.35 -8.41 7.24
N SER A 341 15.01 -7.25 7.34
CA SER A 341 15.86 -6.71 6.25
C SER A 341 17.00 -7.64 5.81
N THR A 342 17.28 -8.70 6.56
CA THR A 342 18.26 -9.74 6.24
C THR A 342 17.68 -10.97 5.53
N SER A 343 16.37 -11.01 5.28
CA SER A 343 15.71 -12.11 4.56
C SER A 343 16.23 -12.23 3.13
N SER A 344 16.48 -13.46 2.68
CA SER A 344 16.85 -13.77 1.29
C SER A 344 15.70 -14.48 0.58
N GLU A 345 15.68 -14.48 -0.74
CA GLU A 345 14.61 -15.09 -1.54
C GLU A 345 13.20 -14.62 -1.14
N SER A 346 13.08 -13.36 -0.78
CA SER A 346 11.89 -12.70 -0.28
C SER A 346 11.48 -11.59 -1.24
N PHE A 347 10.25 -11.68 -1.75
CA PHE A 347 9.65 -10.60 -2.55
C PHE A 347 9.60 -9.30 -1.75
N ARG A 348 9.12 -9.38 -0.49
CA ARG A 348 9.00 -8.21 0.38
C ARG A 348 10.37 -7.52 0.57
N ASN A 349 11.42 -8.28 0.87
CA ASN A 349 12.75 -7.71 1.08
C ASN A 349 13.36 -7.13 -0.20
N SER A 350 13.03 -7.71 -1.35
CA SER A 350 13.47 -7.26 -2.66
C SER A 350 12.80 -5.96 -3.08
N ILE A 351 11.48 -5.85 -2.93
CA ILE A 351 10.73 -4.64 -3.29
C ILE A 351 11.07 -3.47 -2.37
N GLU A 352 11.24 -3.71 -1.08
CA GLU A 352 11.68 -2.71 -0.13
C GLU A 352 13.11 -2.25 -0.45
N GLY A 353 13.96 -3.15 -0.96
CA GLY A 353 15.25 -2.83 -1.54
C GLY A 353 16.44 -3.05 -0.63
N TYR A 354 16.37 -3.98 0.32
CA TYR A 354 17.49 -4.43 1.14
C TYR A 354 18.31 -5.54 0.49
N SER A 355 17.77 -6.21 -0.52
CA SER A 355 18.50 -7.21 -1.28
C SER A 355 18.21 -7.08 -2.77
N HIS A 356 19.13 -7.58 -3.60
CA HIS A 356 18.83 -7.77 -5.01
C HIS A 356 17.78 -8.89 -5.14
N PRO A 357 16.81 -8.78 -6.05
CA PRO A 357 15.80 -9.83 -6.25
C PRO A 357 16.39 -11.21 -6.51
N LYS A 358 17.53 -11.26 -7.24
CA LYS A 358 18.27 -12.48 -7.54
C LYS A 358 19.61 -12.48 -6.81
N GLY A 359 19.77 -13.39 -5.87
CA GLY A 359 21.04 -13.60 -5.16
C GLY A 359 20.91 -13.63 -3.64
N PRO A 360 22.00 -13.94 -2.94
CA PRO A 360 22.02 -13.91 -1.49
C PRO A 360 21.89 -12.48 -0.96
N TYR A 361 21.44 -12.37 0.29
CA TYR A 361 21.45 -11.09 1.00
C TYR A 361 22.88 -10.48 1.02
N ASP A 362 22.96 -9.21 0.64
CA ASP A 362 24.16 -8.39 0.71
C ASP A 362 23.83 -7.06 1.40
N PRO A 363 24.41 -6.76 2.57
CA PRO A 363 24.12 -5.56 3.34
C PRO A 363 24.47 -4.25 2.63
N VAL A 364 25.29 -4.31 1.58
CA VAL A 364 25.72 -3.13 0.81
C VAL A 364 24.71 -2.79 -0.29
N VAL A 365 24.01 -3.79 -0.81
CA VAL A 365 23.06 -3.61 -1.90
C VAL A 365 21.87 -2.78 -1.46
N ARG A 366 21.46 -1.86 -2.32
CA ARG A 366 20.17 -1.18 -2.28
C ARG A 366 19.55 -1.28 -3.67
N SER A 367 18.28 -1.65 -3.71
CA SER A 367 17.53 -1.83 -4.96
C SER A 367 16.15 -1.18 -4.86
N LEU A 368 15.39 -1.20 -5.92
CA LEU A 368 14.00 -0.75 -6.01
C LEU A 368 13.65 0.45 -5.11
N HIS A 369 12.71 0.31 -4.18
CA HIS A 369 12.21 1.39 -3.33
C HIS A 369 13.32 2.12 -2.56
N ASN A 370 14.17 1.41 -1.83
CA ASN A 370 15.25 2.03 -1.05
C ASN A 370 16.26 2.75 -1.95
N LEU A 371 16.56 2.18 -3.13
CA LEU A 371 17.46 2.83 -4.09
C LEU A 371 16.85 4.13 -4.62
N ALA A 372 15.55 4.14 -4.94
CA ALA A 372 14.86 5.35 -5.41
C ALA A 372 14.88 6.46 -4.35
N HIS A 373 14.64 6.15 -3.08
CA HIS A 373 14.76 7.11 -1.97
C HIS A 373 16.19 7.66 -1.82
N LEU A 374 17.19 6.79 -1.83
CA LEU A 374 18.60 7.20 -1.72
C LEU A 374 19.08 8.01 -2.93
N PHE A 375 18.54 7.72 -4.12
CA PHE A 375 18.78 8.49 -5.34
C PHE A 375 18.25 9.93 -5.22
N LEU A 376 17.04 10.13 -4.68
CA LEU A 376 16.46 11.44 -4.46
C LEU A 376 17.28 12.29 -3.49
N ASN A 377 17.91 11.64 -2.50
CA ASN A 377 18.73 12.28 -1.48
C ASN A 377 17.98 13.40 -0.70
N GLY A 378 18.61 14.11 0.20
CA GLY A 378 17.97 15.18 0.98
C GLY A 378 16.83 14.69 1.85
N THR A 379 15.69 15.37 1.83
CA THR A 379 14.49 15.04 2.64
C THR A 379 13.95 13.66 2.29
N GLY A 380 13.78 13.37 1.00
CA GLY A 380 13.26 12.08 0.51
C GLY A 380 14.17 10.88 0.77
N GLY A 381 15.45 11.11 1.09
CA GLY A 381 16.42 10.06 1.41
C GLY A 381 16.57 9.72 2.89
N GLN A 382 15.73 10.29 3.77
CA GLN A 382 15.75 10.07 5.21
C GLN A 382 14.42 9.45 5.66
N THR A 383 14.46 8.27 6.25
CA THR A 383 13.25 7.47 6.54
C THR A 383 12.17 8.27 7.26
N HIS A 384 12.49 8.93 8.38
CA HIS A 384 11.51 9.67 9.18
C HIS A 384 10.99 10.97 8.50
N LEU A 385 11.73 11.50 7.52
CA LEU A 385 11.37 12.74 6.82
C LEU A 385 10.78 12.53 5.43
N SER A 386 11.00 11.35 4.84
CA SER A 386 10.76 11.13 3.41
C SER A 386 9.38 11.55 2.91
N PRO A 387 8.26 11.41 3.65
CA PRO A 387 6.95 11.85 3.15
C PRO A 387 6.76 13.37 3.06
N ASN A 388 7.66 14.17 3.68
CA ASN A 388 7.64 15.63 3.45
C ASN A 388 7.93 16.00 1.99
N ASP A 389 8.69 15.16 1.27
CA ASP A 389 8.88 15.30 -0.16
C ASP A 389 7.69 14.66 -0.90
N PRO A 390 6.91 15.43 -1.69
CA PRO A 390 5.72 14.92 -2.36
C PRO A 390 6.00 13.77 -3.36
N ILE A 391 7.25 13.58 -3.78
CA ILE A 391 7.64 12.41 -4.60
C ILE A 391 7.37 11.10 -3.86
N PHE A 392 7.42 11.10 -2.53
CA PHE A 392 7.09 9.93 -1.71
C PHE A 392 5.77 9.27 -2.12
N VAL A 393 4.72 10.07 -2.31
CA VAL A 393 3.39 9.56 -2.68
C VAL A 393 3.46 8.75 -3.97
N LEU A 394 4.08 9.32 -5.01
CA LEU A 394 4.14 8.70 -6.34
C LEU A 394 5.07 7.48 -6.37
N LEU A 395 6.16 7.53 -5.61
CA LEU A 395 7.12 6.44 -5.45
C LEU A 395 6.45 5.25 -4.78
N HIS A 396 5.77 5.48 -3.65
CA HIS A 396 5.08 4.42 -2.93
C HIS A 396 3.85 3.89 -3.67
N THR A 397 3.17 4.73 -4.47
CA THR A 397 2.08 4.27 -5.34
C THR A 397 2.59 3.28 -6.40
N PHE A 398 3.79 3.47 -6.96
CA PHE A 398 4.39 2.47 -7.85
C PHE A 398 4.86 1.22 -7.11
N THR A 399 5.40 1.38 -5.91
CA THR A 399 5.75 0.25 -5.04
C THR A 399 4.51 -0.61 -4.73
N ASP A 400 3.37 0.02 -4.44
CA ASP A 400 2.09 -0.68 -4.25
C ASP A 400 1.59 -1.35 -5.53
N ALA A 401 1.80 -0.74 -6.71
CA ALA A 401 1.47 -1.37 -7.99
C ALA A 401 2.26 -2.66 -8.23
N ILE A 402 3.56 -2.68 -7.91
CA ILE A 402 4.40 -3.88 -7.99
C ILE A 402 3.90 -4.95 -7.01
N PHE A 403 3.54 -4.56 -5.80
CA PHE A 403 2.98 -5.48 -4.81
C PHE A 403 1.64 -6.08 -5.26
N ASP A 404 0.73 -5.28 -5.81
CA ASP A 404 -0.55 -5.75 -6.34
C ASP A 404 -0.37 -6.73 -7.50
N GLU A 405 0.56 -6.43 -8.41
CA GLU A 405 0.91 -7.32 -9.53
C GLU A 405 1.52 -8.64 -9.04
N TRP A 406 2.38 -8.57 -8.01
CA TRP A 406 2.96 -9.78 -7.43
C TRP A 406 1.88 -10.69 -6.83
N LEU A 407 0.92 -10.14 -6.08
CA LEU A 407 -0.21 -10.90 -5.53
C LEU A 407 -1.03 -11.59 -6.62
N ARG A 408 -1.22 -10.93 -7.76
CA ARG A 408 -1.95 -11.51 -8.91
C ARG A 408 -1.17 -12.62 -9.62
N ARG A 409 0.17 -12.51 -9.68
CA ARG A 409 1.03 -13.54 -10.29
C ARG A 409 1.21 -14.76 -9.40
N HIS A 410 1.15 -14.59 -8.09
CA HIS A 410 1.52 -15.62 -7.11
C HIS A 410 0.41 -15.94 -6.09
N PRO A 411 -0.84 -16.18 -6.51
CA PRO A 411 -1.96 -16.36 -5.59
C PRO A 411 -1.77 -17.53 -4.62
N GLU A 412 -1.09 -18.60 -5.05
CA GLU A 412 -0.84 -19.79 -4.22
C GLU A 412 0.35 -19.61 -3.26
N SER A 413 1.29 -18.74 -3.59
CA SER A 413 2.49 -18.48 -2.80
C SER A 413 2.36 -17.23 -1.92
N ALA A 414 1.24 -16.52 -2.02
CA ALA A 414 0.96 -15.31 -1.25
C ALA A 414 0.59 -15.68 0.20
N VAL A 415 1.61 -16.06 0.97
CA VAL A 415 1.46 -16.45 2.38
C VAL A 415 2.11 -15.39 3.26
N TYR A 416 1.28 -14.68 4.04
CA TYR A 416 1.74 -13.68 4.98
C TYR A 416 2.13 -14.32 6.33
N PRO A 417 3.27 -13.96 6.95
CA PRO A 417 3.69 -14.51 8.25
C PRO A 417 2.65 -14.24 9.34
N VAL A 418 2.28 -15.31 10.04
CA VAL A 418 1.25 -15.27 11.08
C VAL A 418 1.85 -14.88 12.43
N GLU A 419 3.11 -15.27 12.66
CA GLU A 419 3.87 -15.06 13.88
C GLU A 419 5.37 -14.98 13.58
N ASN A 420 6.19 -14.59 14.56
CA ASN A 420 7.64 -14.49 14.49
C ASN A 420 8.17 -13.44 13.47
N ALA A 421 7.32 -12.61 12.92
CA ALA A 421 7.74 -11.38 12.26
C ALA A 421 8.13 -10.33 13.31
N PRO A 422 8.84 -9.26 12.94
CA PRO A 422 9.09 -8.15 13.84
C PRO A 422 7.80 -7.62 14.48
N ILE A 423 7.93 -6.94 15.61
CA ILE A 423 6.77 -6.37 16.30
C ILE A 423 6.01 -5.43 15.37
N GLY A 424 4.69 -5.55 15.34
CA GLY A 424 3.86 -4.79 14.39
C GLY A 424 3.64 -5.45 13.03
N HIS A 425 4.43 -6.48 12.70
CA HIS A 425 4.45 -7.05 11.35
C HIS A 425 3.77 -8.42 11.22
N ASN A 426 3.27 -9.02 12.30
CA ASN A 426 2.47 -10.23 12.20
C ASN A 426 1.15 -9.97 11.44
N ARG A 427 0.62 -10.99 10.81
CA ARG A 427 -0.60 -10.91 9.99
C ARG A 427 -1.79 -10.27 10.70
N GLY A 428 -2.00 -10.61 11.97
CA GLY A 428 -3.14 -10.12 12.77
C GLY A 428 -2.89 -8.82 13.52
N TYR A 429 -1.72 -8.19 13.34
CA TYR A 429 -1.37 -6.98 14.04
C TYR A 429 -2.09 -5.75 13.45
N ASN A 430 -2.71 -4.92 14.31
CA ASN A 430 -3.27 -3.63 13.90
C ASN A 430 -2.14 -2.67 13.55
N MET A 431 -2.12 -2.18 12.33
CA MET A 431 -1.05 -1.31 11.83
C MET A 431 -1.05 0.04 12.54
N VAL A 432 0.11 0.37 13.12
CA VAL A 432 0.35 1.66 13.80
C VAL A 432 0.55 2.75 12.75
N PRO A 433 -0.04 3.92 12.87
CA PRO A 433 -0.97 4.39 13.90
C PRO A 433 -2.40 4.59 13.35
N PHE A 434 -2.87 3.73 12.49
CA PHE A 434 -4.12 3.95 11.75
C PHE A 434 -5.38 3.83 12.60
N TRP A 435 -6.35 4.69 12.28
CA TRP A 435 -7.68 4.68 12.82
C TRP A 435 -8.74 4.82 11.71
N PRO A 436 -9.78 3.99 11.66
CA PRO A 436 -10.05 2.84 12.55
C PRO A 436 -8.96 1.78 12.48
N PRO A 437 -8.87 0.89 13.49
CA PRO A 437 -7.89 -0.19 13.49
C PRO A 437 -8.03 -1.06 12.25
N ILE A 438 -6.94 -1.33 11.59
CA ILE A 438 -6.84 -2.15 10.38
C ILE A 438 -5.62 -3.07 10.51
N THR A 439 -5.77 -4.34 10.16
CA THR A 439 -4.71 -5.33 10.28
C THR A 439 -3.91 -5.46 8.98
N ASN A 440 -2.68 -5.99 9.10
CA ASN A 440 -1.90 -6.37 7.93
C ASN A 440 -2.65 -7.36 7.01
N ALA A 441 -3.45 -8.27 7.59
CA ALA A 441 -4.24 -9.25 6.84
C ALA A 441 -5.24 -8.60 5.88
N GLU A 442 -5.87 -7.50 6.28
CA GLU A 442 -6.90 -6.81 5.50
C GLU A 442 -6.31 -6.09 4.28
N MET A 443 -5.01 -5.76 4.33
CA MET A 443 -4.29 -5.11 3.23
C MET A 443 -3.50 -6.08 2.35
N PHE A 444 -3.42 -7.36 2.72
CA PHE A 444 -2.73 -8.40 1.96
C PHE A 444 -3.69 -9.09 0.98
N VAL A 445 -4.25 -8.31 0.08
CA VAL A 445 -5.25 -8.71 -0.92
C VAL A 445 -5.03 -7.96 -2.23
N THR A 446 -5.57 -8.46 -3.33
CA THR A 446 -5.53 -7.72 -4.62
C THR A 446 -6.44 -6.49 -4.55
N ALA A 447 -5.95 -5.36 -5.09
CA ALA A 447 -6.62 -4.07 -4.94
C ALA A 447 -7.92 -3.95 -5.75
N PRO A 448 -8.00 -4.37 -7.02
CA PRO A 448 -9.21 -4.17 -7.81
C PRO A 448 -10.44 -4.86 -7.23
N GLU A 449 -10.30 -6.08 -6.75
CA GLU A 449 -11.40 -6.90 -6.25
C GLU A 449 -11.78 -6.56 -4.80
N ASN A 450 -10.79 -6.13 -3.99
CA ASN A 450 -10.98 -6.05 -2.54
C ASN A 450 -10.93 -4.62 -1.99
N LEU A 451 -10.13 -3.74 -2.60
CA LEU A 451 -9.86 -2.40 -2.08
C LEU A 451 -10.48 -1.28 -2.92
N GLY A 452 -11.00 -1.57 -4.11
CA GLY A 452 -11.79 -0.66 -4.94
C GLY A 452 -10.98 0.34 -5.76
N TYR A 453 -9.69 0.07 -6.02
CA TYR A 453 -8.86 0.82 -6.97
C TYR A 453 -8.06 -0.13 -7.86
N SER A 454 -7.56 0.38 -8.97
CA SER A 454 -6.74 -0.37 -9.92
C SER A 454 -5.56 0.45 -10.43
N TYR A 455 -4.64 -0.22 -11.11
CA TYR A 455 -3.48 0.39 -11.73
C TYR A 455 -3.53 0.25 -13.25
N GLU A 456 -3.19 1.31 -13.97
CA GLU A 456 -2.90 1.28 -15.40
C GLU A 456 -1.36 1.24 -15.57
N VAL A 457 -0.78 0.04 -15.60
CA VAL A 457 0.66 -0.19 -15.71
C VAL A 457 0.96 -1.13 -16.87
N THR A 458 1.92 -0.74 -17.71
CA THR A 458 2.54 -1.65 -18.68
C THR A 458 3.79 -2.26 -18.04
N TRP A 459 3.70 -3.53 -17.69
CA TRP A 459 4.82 -4.22 -17.05
C TRP A 459 5.92 -4.56 -18.05
N PRO A 460 7.20 -4.38 -17.68
CA PRO A 460 8.29 -4.86 -18.51
C PRO A 460 8.21 -6.40 -18.60
N THR A 461 8.48 -6.94 -19.78
CA THR A 461 8.53 -8.38 -20.02
C THR A 461 9.97 -8.86 -20.08
N THR A 462 10.23 -10.04 -19.57
CA THR A 462 11.53 -10.68 -19.73
C THR A 462 11.81 -10.84 -21.23
N PRO A 463 12.94 -10.33 -21.75
CA PRO A 463 13.31 -10.59 -23.13
C PRO A 463 13.39 -12.10 -23.36
N LEU A 464 12.76 -12.56 -24.45
CA LEU A 464 12.84 -13.98 -24.82
C LEU A 464 14.30 -14.38 -24.99
N THR A 465 14.69 -15.47 -24.36
CA THR A 465 16.00 -16.07 -24.55
C THR A 465 16.17 -16.54 -25.99
N LEU A 466 17.39 -16.61 -26.48
CA LEU A 466 17.67 -17.14 -27.82
C LEU A 466 17.06 -18.55 -28.04
N THR A 467 17.07 -19.38 -26.98
CA THR A 467 16.46 -20.72 -26.99
C THR A 467 14.95 -20.65 -27.17
N GLU A 468 14.26 -19.75 -26.46
CA GLU A 468 12.81 -19.54 -26.60
C GLU A 468 12.45 -18.99 -27.97
N ILE A 469 13.20 -18.02 -28.48
CA ILE A 469 13.01 -17.47 -29.84
C ILE A 469 13.15 -18.58 -30.86
N ILE A 470 14.19 -19.41 -30.78
CA ILE A 470 14.40 -20.55 -31.67
C ILE A 470 13.25 -21.54 -31.56
N THR A 471 12.84 -21.89 -30.34
CA THR A 471 11.75 -22.84 -30.08
C THR A 471 10.43 -22.35 -30.68
N ILE A 472 10.05 -21.09 -30.40
CA ILE A 472 8.83 -20.47 -30.94
C ILE A 472 8.88 -20.43 -32.45
N THR A 473 10.03 -20.07 -33.02
CA THR A 473 10.20 -20.01 -34.48
C THR A 473 10.05 -21.39 -35.11
N VAL A 474 10.67 -22.43 -34.56
CA VAL A 474 10.58 -23.81 -35.06
C VAL A 474 9.15 -24.35 -34.92
N VAL A 475 8.50 -24.15 -33.77
CA VAL A 475 7.11 -24.60 -33.56
C VAL A 475 6.17 -23.89 -34.53
N SER A 476 6.32 -22.57 -34.70
CA SER A 476 5.51 -21.80 -35.65
C SER A 476 5.70 -22.29 -37.10
N ALA A 477 6.94 -22.57 -37.51
CA ALA A 477 7.24 -23.13 -38.84
C ALA A 477 6.60 -24.52 -39.02
N LEU A 478 6.65 -25.39 -38.00
CA LEU A 478 6.02 -26.72 -38.06
C LEU A 478 4.49 -26.63 -38.18
N ILE A 479 3.85 -25.68 -37.46
CA ILE A 479 2.40 -25.43 -37.54
C ILE A 479 2.04 -24.98 -38.98
N VAL A 480 2.80 -24.06 -39.56
CA VAL A 480 2.57 -23.61 -40.92
C VAL A 480 2.70 -24.77 -41.93
N VAL A 481 3.75 -25.59 -41.83
CA VAL A 481 3.95 -26.76 -42.69
C VAL A 481 2.80 -27.77 -42.54
N ALA A 482 2.39 -28.06 -41.31
CA ALA A 482 1.26 -28.96 -41.04
C ALA A 482 -0.06 -28.41 -41.62
N SER A 483 -0.28 -27.11 -41.49
CA SER A 483 -1.46 -26.43 -42.05
C SER A 483 -1.49 -26.49 -43.59
N VAL A 484 -0.35 -26.22 -44.24
CA VAL A 484 -0.21 -26.33 -45.69
C VAL A 484 -0.44 -27.77 -46.14
N PHE A 485 0.12 -28.75 -45.44
CA PHE A 485 -0.08 -30.18 -45.73
C PHE A 485 -1.56 -30.59 -45.57
N ALA A 486 -2.23 -30.15 -44.55
CA ALA A 486 -3.67 -30.42 -44.33
C ALA A 486 -4.53 -29.79 -45.43
N ILE A 487 -4.25 -28.53 -45.82
CA ILE A 487 -4.97 -27.85 -46.90
C ILE A 487 -4.75 -28.56 -48.24
N THR A 488 -3.50 -28.94 -48.55
CA THR A 488 -3.18 -29.63 -49.83
C THR A 488 -3.81 -31.02 -49.87
N THR A 489 -3.78 -31.79 -48.76
CA THR A 489 -4.44 -33.10 -48.69
C THR A 489 -5.96 -32.98 -48.79
N CYS A 490 -6.56 -31.97 -48.20
CA CYS A 490 -7.98 -31.69 -48.32
C CYS A 490 -8.36 -31.30 -49.76
N ALA A 491 -7.57 -30.45 -50.42
CA ALA A 491 -7.77 -30.06 -51.83
C ALA A 491 -7.60 -31.23 -52.80
N VAL A 492 -6.61 -32.12 -52.56
CA VAL A 492 -6.41 -33.32 -53.36
C VAL A 492 -7.57 -34.32 -53.18
N ARG A 493 -8.04 -34.52 -51.95
CA ARG A 493 -9.23 -35.38 -51.69
C ARG A 493 -10.49 -34.81 -52.31
N SER A 494 -10.71 -33.50 -52.26
CA SER A 494 -11.85 -32.82 -52.88
C SER A 494 -11.83 -32.99 -54.41
N LYS A 495 -10.64 -32.89 -55.06
CA LYS A 495 -10.51 -33.17 -56.49
C LYS A 495 -10.72 -34.65 -56.86
N ALA A 496 -10.28 -35.58 -55.99
CA ALA A 496 -10.47 -37.01 -56.20
C ALA A 496 -11.95 -37.41 -56.11
N THR A 497 -12.73 -36.82 -55.17
CA THR A 497 -14.18 -37.04 -55.08
C THR A 497 -14.93 -36.46 -56.27
N SER A 498 -14.56 -35.27 -56.76
CA SER A 498 -15.19 -34.69 -57.94
C SER A 498 -14.88 -35.48 -59.25
N HIS A 499 -13.76 -36.23 -59.35
CA HIS A 499 -13.45 -37.10 -60.43
C HIS A 499 -14.19 -38.45 -60.36
N LEU A 500 -14.65 -38.89 -59.20
CA LEU A 500 -15.43 -40.11 -59.04
C LEU A 500 -16.92 -39.88 -59.28
N GLU A 501 -17.47 -38.69 -59.05
CA GLU A 501 -18.85 -38.36 -59.45
C GLU A 501 -19.06 -38.13 -60.93
N GLY A 502 -18.00 -37.95 -61.71
CA GLY A 502 -18.04 -37.78 -63.17
C GLY A 502 -18.12 -39.08 -63.97
N ARG A 503 -18.14 -40.28 -63.41
CA ARG A 503 -18.28 -41.58 -64.07
C ARG A 503 -19.58 -42.26 -63.64
N GLN A 504 -20.70 -41.77 -64.09
CA GLN A 504 -21.90 -42.61 -64.21
C GLN A 504 -21.79 -43.41 -65.52
N PRO A 505 -21.94 -44.75 -65.49
CA PRO A 505 -22.08 -45.55 -66.74
C PRO A 505 -23.48 -45.36 -67.29
N LEU A 506 -23.53 -44.84 -68.47
CA LEU A 506 -24.70 -44.97 -69.37
C LEU A 506 -24.87 -46.42 -69.71
N LEU A 507 -25.79 -47.15 -69.13
CA LEU A 507 -26.46 -48.28 -69.73
C LEU A 507 -27.84 -48.42 -69.11
N GLY A 508 -28.81 -48.37 -70.00
CA GLY A 508 -30.21 -48.36 -69.76
C GLY A 508 -30.80 -49.77 -69.65
N ASP A 509 -32.04 -49.67 -69.44
CA ASP A 509 -33.15 -50.57 -69.72
C ASP A 509 -33.53 -51.71 -68.79
N GLN A 510 -34.76 -51.50 -68.35
CA GLN A 510 -35.88 -52.43 -68.30
C GLN A 510 -35.80 -53.67 -67.39
N TYR A 511 -36.61 -53.78 -66.42
CA TYR A 511 -37.81 -54.62 -66.40
C TYR A 511 -38.56 -54.53 -65.05
N GLN A 512 -39.86 -54.18 -65.19
CA GLN A 512 -41.07 -54.68 -64.50
C GLN A 512 -41.06 -55.05 -63.04
N ARG A 513 -41.86 -54.32 -62.31
CA ARG A 513 -43.08 -54.70 -61.53
C ARG A 513 -43.11 -56.08 -60.90
N TYR A 514 -43.31 -56.16 -59.62
CA TYR A 514 -44.45 -56.82 -58.92
C TYR A 514 -44.62 -56.33 -57.51
N ASP A 515 -45.90 -56.21 -57.17
CA ASP A 515 -46.48 -55.90 -55.83
C ASP A 515 -46.03 -56.89 -54.73
N ASP A 516 -45.97 -56.51 -53.54
CA ASP A 516 -46.97 -56.87 -52.56
C ASP A 516 -46.67 -56.31 -51.17
N ASP A 517 -47.74 -55.82 -50.62
CA ASP A 517 -48.16 -55.55 -49.30
C ASP A 517 -47.43 -56.22 -48.12
N ARG A 518 -47.31 -55.46 -47.06
CA ARG A 518 -47.90 -55.65 -45.70
C ARG A 518 -46.99 -55.24 -44.54
N LEU A 519 -47.53 -54.26 -43.84
CA LEU A 519 -47.81 -54.23 -42.39
C LEU A 519 -46.64 -54.31 -41.38
N GLY A 520 -46.70 -53.33 -40.55
CA GLY A 520 -46.57 -53.50 -39.08
C GLY A 520 -45.51 -52.65 -38.45
N ASP A 521 -45.78 -51.48 -38.04
CA ASP A 521 -46.32 -50.99 -36.76
C ASP A 521 -45.41 -51.22 -35.54
N LYS A 522 -45.31 -50.17 -34.79
CA LYS A 522 -44.93 -49.98 -33.35
C LYS A 522 -43.45 -49.73 -33.06
N SER A 523 -43.15 -48.58 -32.64
CA SER A 523 -43.44 -47.82 -31.42
C SER A 523 -42.36 -47.89 -30.35
N GLN A 524 -42.10 -46.72 -29.85
CA GLN A 524 -41.65 -46.41 -28.48
C GLN A 524 -40.14 -46.49 -28.20
N SER A 525 -39.52 -45.42 -27.95
CA SER A 525 -39.49 -44.46 -26.83
C SER A 525 -38.50 -44.87 -25.74
N VAL A 526 -37.81 -43.81 -25.25
CA VAL A 526 -37.29 -43.62 -23.88
C VAL A 526 -35.91 -44.28 -23.59
N VAL A 527 -34.87 -43.58 -23.33
CA VAL A 527 -34.54 -42.63 -22.24
C VAL A 527 -33.36 -41.77 -22.71
#